data_ebb29efa4ec1bd0315d9e8debef79d2f
#
_entry.id   ebb29efa4ec1bd0315d9e8debef79d2f
#
_cell.length_a   1.000
_cell.length_b   1.000
_cell.length_c   1.000
_cell.angle_alpha   90.00
_cell.angle_beta   90.00
_cell.angle_gamma   90.00
#
_symmetry.space_group_name_H-M   'P 1'
#
loop_
_entity.id
_entity.type
_entity.pdbx_description
1 polymer ?
#
loop_
_entity_poly.entity_id
_entity_poly.type
_entity_poly.pdbx_seq_one_letter_code
_entity_poly.pdbx_strand_id
1 'polypeptide(L)'
;MGHHTGQLIQTIKQFNQDFEWYPTTDEQLDLIKSDFKAIKGIGERPSLLDVGAGNGKALKFLTEGKRYAIEKSVPLLSSLDKDIFVVGTDFKEQTLIDKRTDIVFCNPPYSEFSYFAQRIIEEANAKYIYLILPSRWVNDVAIQQCIKMRDAECEVLGEYDYLNADRKARAVVNVIRISLIDKRYSRYGSDAQKIDPFSLWFKKNFAIFEESENSSHTDTLKNRHNKNAGGFDSRLQNAMVPGVDLVAALQSMYDTDLSSLVQTYKKLEEIDTVVLKELDVSFDGVKEALKLKIGSLK
;
A
#
# COMPACT_ATOMS: atom_id res chain seq x y z
N MET A 1 23.89 -16.76 9.89
CA MET A 1 23.24 -15.68 9.12
C MET A 1 23.99 -14.35 9.14
N GLY A 2 24.74 -13.99 10.21
CA GLY A 2 25.38 -12.66 10.32
C GLY A 2 26.43 -12.27 9.26
N HIS A 3 27.11 -13.22 8.61
CA HIS A 3 28.11 -12.89 7.59
C HIS A 3 27.52 -12.25 6.33
N HIS A 4 26.34 -12.69 5.89
CA HIS A 4 25.68 -12.15 4.68
C HIS A 4 25.14 -10.72 4.90
N THR A 5 24.57 -10.46 6.07
CA THR A 5 24.07 -9.12 6.45
C THR A 5 25.21 -8.11 6.55
N GLY A 6 26.36 -8.51 7.14
CA GLY A 6 27.54 -7.65 7.23
C GLY A 6 28.10 -7.22 5.86
N GLN A 7 28.14 -8.16 4.89
CA GLN A 7 28.55 -7.85 3.52
C GLN A 7 27.60 -6.89 2.82
N LEU A 8 26.27 -7.09 2.97
CA LEU A 8 25.27 -6.18 2.42
C LEU A 8 25.41 -4.78 2.99
N ILE A 9 25.62 -4.64 4.31
CA ILE A 9 25.84 -3.34 4.96
C ILE A 9 27.08 -2.63 4.38
N GLN A 10 28.18 -3.36 4.14
CA GLN A 10 29.35 -2.78 3.49
C GLN A 10 29.04 -2.34 2.05
N THR A 11 28.34 -3.15 1.29
CA THR A 11 27.99 -2.88 -0.10
C THR A 11 27.11 -1.63 -0.20
N ILE A 12 26.02 -1.53 0.59
CA ILE A 12 25.13 -0.35 0.55
C ILE A 12 25.85 0.93 0.94
N LYS A 13 26.83 0.87 1.86
CA LYS A 13 27.66 2.02 2.23
C LYS A 13 28.60 2.43 1.11
N GLN A 14 29.26 1.45 0.45
CA GLN A 14 30.16 1.70 -0.68
C GLN A 14 29.45 2.39 -1.84
N PHE A 15 28.19 2.00 -2.13
CA PHE A 15 27.37 2.59 -3.18
C PHE A 15 26.60 3.84 -2.74
N ASN A 16 26.80 4.31 -1.50
CA ASN A 16 26.07 5.43 -0.90
C ASN A 16 24.53 5.23 -0.96
N GLN A 17 24.08 3.99 -0.75
CA GLN A 17 22.68 3.58 -0.77
C GLN A 17 22.22 3.00 0.58
N ASP A 18 22.86 3.43 1.66
CA ASP A 18 22.44 3.13 3.02
C ASP A 18 21.34 4.12 3.45
N PHE A 19 20.11 3.77 3.13
CA PHE A 19 18.92 4.55 3.49
C PHE A 19 18.42 4.18 4.90
N GLU A 20 19.33 4.15 5.87
CA GLU A 20 19.05 3.74 7.26
C GLU A 20 18.44 2.32 7.34
N TRP A 21 18.92 1.39 6.51
CA TRP A 21 18.46 0.01 6.57
C TRP A 21 18.92 -0.68 7.85
N TYR A 22 17.97 -0.99 8.73
CA TYR A 22 18.14 -1.80 9.92
C TYR A 22 17.27 -3.05 9.80
N PRO A 23 17.88 -4.24 9.59
CA PRO A 23 17.13 -5.48 9.46
C PRO A 23 16.24 -5.72 10.69
N THR A 24 15.00 -6.07 10.45
CA THR A 24 14.07 -6.47 11.51
C THR A 24 14.61 -7.72 12.22
N THR A 25 14.57 -7.73 13.55
CA THR A 25 15.10 -8.85 14.34
C THR A 25 14.15 -10.04 14.29
N ASP A 26 14.69 -11.24 14.54
CA ASP A 26 13.89 -12.48 14.55
C ASP A 26 12.82 -12.42 15.64
N GLU A 27 13.13 -11.84 16.81
CA GLU A 27 12.19 -11.67 17.93
C GLU A 27 10.98 -10.80 17.54
N GLN A 28 11.23 -9.69 16.81
CA GLN A 28 10.16 -8.83 16.31
C GLN A 28 9.29 -9.56 15.27
N LEU A 29 9.92 -10.33 14.38
CA LEU A 29 9.21 -11.12 13.38
C LEU A 29 8.41 -12.26 13.99
N ASP A 30 8.94 -12.94 15.02
CA ASP A 30 8.22 -13.98 15.76
C ASP A 30 6.98 -13.44 16.47
N LEU A 31 7.10 -12.24 17.08
CA LEU A 31 5.96 -11.56 17.68
C LEU A 31 4.86 -11.30 16.64
N ILE A 32 5.21 -10.70 15.50
CA ILE A 32 4.25 -10.39 14.42
C ILE A 32 3.63 -11.68 13.87
N LYS A 33 4.43 -12.73 13.65
CA LYS A 33 3.93 -14.02 13.16
C LYS A 33 3.00 -14.73 14.15
N SER A 34 3.26 -14.56 15.44
CA SER A 34 2.38 -15.08 16.50
C SER A 34 1.06 -14.33 16.53
N ASP A 35 1.09 -13.02 16.33
CA ASP A 35 -0.11 -12.19 16.26
C ASP A 35 -0.96 -12.54 15.02
N PHE A 36 -0.36 -12.85 13.86
CA PHE A 36 -1.09 -13.35 12.68
C PHE A 36 -1.94 -14.59 13.01
N LYS A 37 -1.41 -15.50 13.83
CA LYS A 37 -2.13 -16.71 14.24
C LYS A 37 -3.27 -16.44 15.22
N ALA A 38 -3.15 -15.38 16.00
CA ALA A 38 -4.14 -15.00 17.00
C ALA A 38 -5.34 -14.24 16.38
N ILE A 39 -5.13 -13.59 15.23
CA ILE A 39 -6.15 -12.76 14.59
C ILE A 39 -7.04 -13.60 13.66
N LYS A 40 -8.35 -13.52 13.92
CA LYS A 40 -9.35 -14.10 13.01
C LYS A 40 -9.43 -13.26 11.72
N GLY A 41 -9.30 -13.92 10.56
CA GLY A 41 -9.44 -13.27 9.25
C GLY A 41 -8.11 -13.05 8.50
N ILE A 42 -6.97 -13.35 9.12
CA ILE A 42 -5.72 -13.57 8.39
C ILE A 42 -5.68 -15.06 8.01
N GLY A 43 -5.63 -15.35 6.72
CA GLY A 43 -5.48 -16.72 6.23
C GLY A 43 -4.09 -17.29 6.54
N GLU A 44 -3.89 -18.59 6.32
CA GLU A 44 -2.60 -19.26 6.55
C GLU A 44 -1.47 -18.70 5.66
N ARG A 45 -1.81 -18.17 4.50
CA ARG A 45 -0.87 -17.62 3.51
C ARG A 45 -1.29 -16.21 3.08
N PRO A 46 -1.21 -15.23 3.99
CA PRO A 46 -1.62 -13.87 3.66
C PRO A 46 -0.70 -13.25 2.61
N SER A 47 -1.27 -12.44 1.73
CA SER A 47 -0.48 -11.55 0.88
C SER A 47 0.11 -10.42 1.71
N LEU A 48 1.41 -10.15 1.52
CA LEU A 48 2.16 -9.16 2.30
C LEU A 48 2.88 -8.18 1.39
N LEU A 49 2.73 -6.90 1.64
CA LEU A 49 3.52 -5.83 1.05
C LEU A 49 4.47 -5.28 2.11
N ASP A 50 5.76 -5.28 1.82
CA ASP A 50 6.80 -4.66 2.65
C ASP A 50 7.27 -3.35 2.01
N VAL A 51 7.10 -2.25 2.74
CA VAL A 51 7.49 -0.91 2.31
C VAL A 51 8.85 -0.56 2.91
N GLY A 52 9.90 -0.67 2.10
CA GLY A 52 11.29 -0.65 2.54
C GLY A 52 11.77 -2.08 2.86
N ALA A 53 11.58 -2.99 1.88
CA ALA A 53 11.71 -4.42 2.08
C ALA A 53 13.13 -4.91 2.42
N GLY A 54 14.14 -4.06 2.23
CA GLY A 54 15.52 -4.44 2.46
C GLY A 54 15.92 -5.66 1.64
N ASN A 55 16.47 -6.65 2.28
CA ASN A 55 16.81 -7.93 1.66
C ASN A 55 15.66 -8.97 1.62
N GLY A 56 14.43 -8.55 1.90
CA GLY A 56 13.25 -9.42 1.88
C GLY A 56 13.13 -10.37 3.08
N LYS A 57 13.92 -10.19 4.15
CA LYS A 57 13.90 -11.06 5.34
C LYS A 57 12.50 -11.14 5.96
N ALA A 58 11.84 -9.99 6.16
CA ALA A 58 10.50 -9.94 6.76
C ALA A 58 9.46 -10.67 5.88
N LEU A 59 9.49 -10.44 4.57
CA LEU A 59 8.59 -11.11 3.62
C LEU A 59 8.71 -12.63 3.68
N LYS A 60 9.93 -13.16 3.69
CA LYS A 60 10.17 -14.61 3.75
C LYS A 60 9.78 -15.23 5.07
N PHE A 61 9.99 -14.51 6.17
CA PHE A 61 9.70 -15.01 7.50
C PHE A 61 8.20 -15.02 7.81
N LEU A 62 7.50 -13.96 7.41
CA LEU A 62 6.11 -13.72 7.83
C LEU A 62 5.09 -14.51 7.01
N THR A 63 5.34 -14.74 5.71
CA THR A 63 4.33 -15.39 4.87
C THR A 63 4.90 -16.34 3.82
N GLU A 64 4.12 -17.40 3.54
CA GLU A 64 4.27 -18.28 2.37
C GLU A 64 3.30 -17.89 1.23
N GLY A 65 2.57 -16.79 1.38
CA GLY A 65 1.66 -16.25 0.38
C GLY A 65 2.37 -15.36 -0.64
N LYS A 66 1.60 -14.50 -1.32
CA LYS A 66 2.16 -13.52 -2.27
C LYS A 66 2.96 -12.47 -1.53
N ARG A 67 4.18 -12.21 -2.01
CA ARG A 67 5.14 -11.28 -1.42
C ARG A 67 5.39 -10.12 -2.37
N TYR A 68 5.16 -8.91 -1.88
CA TYR A 68 5.36 -7.67 -2.64
C TYR A 68 6.35 -6.78 -1.91
N ALA A 69 7.24 -6.14 -2.65
CA ALA A 69 8.30 -5.28 -2.11
C ALA A 69 8.30 -3.91 -2.77
N ILE A 70 8.51 -2.87 -1.95
CA ILE A 70 8.99 -1.57 -2.39
C ILE A 70 10.36 -1.39 -1.75
N GLU A 71 11.43 -1.25 -2.55
CA GLU A 71 12.80 -1.11 -2.04
C GLU A 71 13.61 -0.19 -2.95
N LYS A 72 14.28 0.80 -2.34
CA LYS A 72 15.02 1.85 -3.05
C LYS A 72 16.47 1.46 -3.33
N SER A 73 17.10 0.73 -2.43
CA SER A 73 18.52 0.38 -2.53
C SER A 73 18.73 -0.69 -3.59
N VAL A 74 19.47 -0.39 -4.65
CA VAL A 74 19.77 -1.34 -5.75
C VAL A 74 20.50 -2.59 -5.25
N PRO A 75 21.49 -2.52 -4.35
CA PRO A 75 22.10 -3.72 -3.79
C PRO A 75 21.12 -4.60 -3.00
N LEU A 76 20.18 -4.00 -2.25
CA LEU A 76 19.16 -4.75 -1.52
C LEU A 76 18.14 -5.36 -2.48
N LEU A 77 17.67 -4.62 -3.49
CA LEU A 77 16.83 -5.14 -4.59
C LEU A 77 17.46 -6.37 -5.25
N SER A 78 18.75 -6.29 -5.55
CA SER A 78 19.48 -7.41 -6.19
C SER A 78 19.62 -8.64 -5.29
N SER A 79 19.39 -8.49 -3.98
CA SER A 79 19.44 -9.59 -3.01
C SER A 79 18.09 -10.24 -2.75
N LEU A 80 16.99 -9.69 -3.31
CA LEU A 80 15.65 -10.25 -3.16
C LEU A 80 15.52 -11.58 -3.89
N ASP A 81 14.78 -12.50 -3.30
CA ASP A 81 14.47 -13.77 -3.93
C ASP A 81 13.51 -13.57 -5.12
N LYS A 82 13.57 -14.48 -6.09
CA LYS A 82 12.81 -14.41 -7.34
C LYS A 82 11.28 -14.53 -7.16
N ASP A 83 10.82 -15.00 -6.01
CA ASP A 83 9.42 -15.14 -5.65
C ASP A 83 8.84 -13.89 -4.95
N ILE A 84 9.65 -12.84 -4.81
CA ILE A 84 9.24 -11.54 -4.29
C ILE A 84 8.99 -10.59 -5.48
N PHE A 85 7.77 -10.10 -5.60
CA PHE A 85 7.38 -9.17 -6.64
C PHE A 85 7.72 -7.74 -6.23
N VAL A 86 8.66 -7.10 -6.93
CA VAL A 86 8.98 -5.68 -6.74
C VAL A 86 7.90 -4.85 -7.43
N VAL A 87 7.12 -4.11 -6.64
CA VAL A 87 5.99 -3.28 -7.10
C VAL A 87 6.30 -1.78 -7.08
N GLY A 88 7.51 -1.43 -6.70
CA GLY A 88 8.02 -0.06 -6.69
C GLY A 88 9.44 0.01 -6.14
N THR A 89 10.16 1.09 -6.49
CA THR A 89 11.52 1.33 -6.01
C THR A 89 11.59 2.44 -4.98
N ASP A 90 11.02 3.60 -5.22
CA ASP A 90 10.97 4.69 -4.23
C ASP A 90 9.54 4.86 -3.69
N PHE A 91 9.37 4.67 -2.38
CA PHE A 91 8.07 4.82 -1.74
C PHE A 91 7.49 6.23 -1.91
N LYS A 92 8.33 7.26 -2.02
CA LYS A 92 7.88 8.63 -2.23
C LYS A 92 7.16 8.83 -3.56
N GLU A 93 7.49 8.00 -4.55
CA GLU A 93 6.92 8.02 -5.91
C GLU A 93 5.79 7.00 -6.11
N GLN A 94 5.47 6.19 -5.09
CA GLN A 94 4.44 5.16 -5.15
C GLN A 94 3.17 5.62 -4.43
N THR A 95 2.03 5.00 -4.78
CA THR A 95 0.82 5.00 -3.95
C THR A 95 0.52 3.58 -3.48
N LEU A 96 -0.10 3.44 -2.30
CA LEU A 96 -0.54 2.15 -1.79
C LEU A 96 -2.03 1.88 -2.03
N ILE A 97 -2.78 2.87 -2.51
CA ILE A 97 -4.23 2.78 -2.74
C ILE A 97 -4.58 1.69 -3.74
N ASP A 98 -3.76 1.55 -4.78
CA ASP A 98 -3.90 0.54 -5.84
C ASP A 98 -3.30 -0.83 -5.49
N LYS A 99 -2.49 -0.93 -4.43
CA LYS A 99 -1.76 -2.14 -4.02
C LYS A 99 -2.50 -2.92 -2.93
N ARG A 100 -3.57 -3.64 -3.34
CA ARG A 100 -4.36 -4.42 -2.39
C ARG A 100 -3.62 -5.66 -1.92
N THR A 101 -3.46 -5.78 -0.59
CA THR A 101 -2.88 -6.94 0.10
C THR A 101 -3.65 -7.26 1.38
N ASP A 102 -3.39 -8.40 2.02
CA ASP A 102 -3.95 -8.67 3.34
C ASP A 102 -3.25 -7.83 4.42
N ILE A 103 -1.92 -7.67 4.26
CA ILE A 103 -1.06 -7.04 5.26
C ILE A 103 -0.09 -6.07 4.55
N VAL A 104 0.09 -4.90 5.16
CA VAL A 104 1.21 -4.00 4.86
C VAL A 104 2.15 -4.00 6.07
N PHE A 105 3.43 -4.22 5.82
CA PHE A 105 4.50 -4.17 6.82
C PHE A 105 5.47 -3.05 6.47
N CYS A 106 6.06 -2.40 7.48
CA CYS A 106 7.18 -1.49 7.29
C CYS A 106 8.00 -1.35 8.58
N ASN A 107 9.31 -1.41 8.43
CA ASN A 107 10.29 -0.93 9.40
C ASN A 107 10.99 0.29 8.77
N PRO A 108 10.42 1.50 8.90
CA PRO A 108 10.87 2.66 8.14
C PRO A 108 12.22 3.21 8.62
N PRO A 109 12.92 3.99 7.79
CA PRO A 109 14.06 4.78 8.22
C PRO A 109 13.70 5.66 9.42
N TYR A 110 14.54 5.69 10.46
CA TYR A 110 14.23 6.43 11.69
C TYR A 110 14.13 7.95 11.51
N SER A 111 14.84 8.50 10.56
CA SER A 111 14.74 9.93 10.22
C SER A 111 13.41 10.28 9.54
N GLU A 112 12.77 9.31 8.84
CA GLU A 112 11.57 9.53 8.05
C GLU A 112 10.34 8.73 8.59
N PHE A 113 10.42 8.15 9.80
CA PHE A 113 9.38 7.26 10.32
C PHE A 113 7.97 7.88 10.32
N SER A 114 7.89 9.16 10.65
CA SER A 114 6.61 9.88 10.69
C SER A 114 5.97 9.99 9.30
N TYR A 115 6.75 10.35 8.28
CA TYR A 115 6.29 10.42 6.90
C TYR A 115 5.82 9.04 6.38
N PHE A 116 6.62 7.99 6.62
CA PHE A 116 6.27 6.64 6.20
C PHE A 116 5.00 6.16 6.90
N ALA A 117 4.92 6.31 8.22
CA ALA A 117 3.77 5.88 8.99
C ALA A 117 2.48 6.58 8.55
N GLN A 118 2.50 7.90 8.41
CA GLN A 118 1.35 8.68 7.94
C GLN A 118 0.85 8.18 6.58
N ARG A 119 1.73 8.11 5.57
CA ARG A 119 1.35 7.69 4.23
C ARG A 119 0.86 6.24 4.19
N ILE A 120 1.53 5.34 4.90
CA ILE A 120 1.09 3.95 4.95
C ILE A 120 -0.30 3.86 5.59
N ILE A 121 -0.55 4.55 6.69
CA ILE A 121 -1.86 4.54 7.36
C ILE A 121 -2.95 5.14 6.46
N GLU A 122 -2.67 6.26 5.80
CA GLU A 122 -3.63 6.92 4.91
C GLU A 122 -3.95 6.08 3.67
N GLU A 123 -2.93 5.50 3.02
CA GLU A 123 -3.04 4.92 1.68
C GLU A 123 -3.20 3.40 1.65
N ALA A 124 -2.84 2.67 2.73
CA ALA A 124 -2.85 1.21 2.69
C ALA A 124 -4.22 0.62 2.34
N ASN A 125 -4.25 -0.18 1.28
CA ASN A 125 -5.40 -0.98 0.87
C ASN A 125 -5.22 -2.41 1.39
N ALA A 126 -5.30 -2.56 2.73
CA ALA A 126 -5.01 -3.80 3.43
C ALA A 126 -5.99 -4.01 4.60
N LYS A 127 -5.98 -5.20 5.18
CA LYS A 127 -6.74 -5.51 6.42
C LYS A 127 -6.00 -4.99 7.64
N TYR A 128 -4.68 -5.21 7.67
CA TYR A 128 -3.82 -4.88 8.79
C TYR A 128 -2.54 -4.20 8.31
N ILE A 129 -2.03 -3.31 9.16
CA ILE A 129 -0.72 -2.68 9.00
C ILE A 129 0.11 -3.05 10.22
N TYR A 130 1.36 -3.48 9.99
CA TYR A 130 2.36 -3.67 11.04
C TYR A 130 3.50 -2.70 10.81
N LEU A 131 3.79 -1.90 11.84
CA LEU A 131 4.88 -0.93 11.78
C LEU A 131 5.83 -1.14 12.95
N ILE A 132 7.12 -0.93 12.69
CA ILE A 132 8.15 -0.87 13.73
C ILE A 132 8.60 0.58 13.84
N LEU A 133 8.15 1.27 14.86
CA LEU A 133 8.36 2.72 15.00
C LEU A 133 9.16 3.06 16.26
N PRO A 134 10.01 4.11 16.23
CA PRO A 134 10.61 4.65 17.46
C PRO A 134 9.53 4.96 18.50
N SER A 135 9.75 4.65 19.79
CA SER A 135 8.75 4.78 20.86
C SER A 135 8.10 6.19 20.95
N ARG A 136 8.79 7.22 20.45
CA ARG A 136 8.26 8.59 20.37
C ARG A 136 7.08 8.77 19.40
N TRP A 137 6.74 7.77 18.57
CA TRP A 137 5.58 7.82 17.65
C TRP A 137 4.27 8.12 18.35
N VAL A 138 4.15 7.73 19.63
CA VAL A 138 2.95 7.96 20.46
C VAL A 138 2.63 9.45 20.56
N ASN A 139 3.66 10.30 20.56
CA ASN A 139 3.52 11.75 20.66
C ASN A 139 3.46 12.44 19.27
N ASP A 140 3.49 11.68 18.19
CA ASP A 140 3.39 12.23 16.83
C ASP A 140 1.91 12.49 16.49
N VAL A 141 1.53 13.77 16.55
CA VAL A 141 0.15 14.22 16.33
C VAL A 141 -0.36 13.81 14.94
N ALA A 142 0.50 13.84 13.94
CA ALA A 142 0.10 13.53 12.56
C ALA A 142 -0.20 12.03 12.39
N ILE A 143 0.59 11.15 13.00
CA ILE A 143 0.30 9.70 13.02
C ILE A 143 -1.04 9.43 13.72
N GLN A 144 -1.26 10.06 14.89
CA GLN A 144 -2.51 9.91 15.64
C GLN A 144 -3.73 10.39 14.84
N GLN A 145 -3.59 11.49 14.10
CA GLN A 145 -4.64 11.99 13.20
C GLN A 145 -4.93 11.02 12.07
N CYS A 146 -3.91 10.41 11.44
CA CYS A 146 -4.10 9.41 10.38
C CYS A 146 -4.85 8.18 10.90
N ILE A 147 -4.49 7.66 12.09
CA ILE A 147 -5.20 6.54 12.74
C ILE A 147 -6.68 6.90 12.96
N LYS A 148 -6.94 8.10 13.47
CA LYS A 148 -8.31 8.59 13.69
C LYS A 148 -9.08 8.77 12.38
N MET A 149 -8.47 9.35 11.34
CA MET A 149 -9.10 9.52 10.03
C MET A 149 -9.48 8.20 9.37
N ARG A 150 -8.69 7.13 9.60
CA ARG A 150 -8.98 5.78 9.12
C ARG A 150 -9.97 5.02 10.02
N ASP A 151 -10.44 5.61 11.12
CA ASP A 151 -11.23 4.92 12.16
C ASP A 151 -10.56 3.59 12.57
N ALA A 152 -9.24 3.60 12.62
CA ALA A 152 -8.43 2.40 12.81
C ALA A 152 -8.18 2.13 14.31
N GLU A 153 -8.09 0.84 14.66
CA GLU A 153 -7.66 0.40 15.99
C GLU A 153 -6.15 0.16 15.96
N CYS A 154 -5.42 0.80 16.87
CA CYS A 154 -3.98 0.64 17.02
C CYS A 154 -3.64 -0.06 18.33
N GLU A 155 -2.80 -1.10 18.25
CA GLU A 155 -2.33 -1.87 19.40
C GLU A 155 -0.81 -1.97 19.37
N VAL A 156 -0.18 -1.73 20.54
CA VAL A 156 1.25 -1.96 20.74
C VAL A 156 1.43 -3.42 21.14
N LEU A 157 2.09 -4.19 20.30
CA LEU A 157 2.32 -5.62 20.52
C LEU A 157 3.54 -5.87 21.41
N GLY A 158 4.55 -5.03 21.34
CA GLY A 158 5.77 -5.13 22.12
C GLY A 158 6.72 -3.97 21.94
N GLU A 159 7.71 -3.88 22.84
CA GLU A 159 8.78 -2.91 22.82
C GLU A 159 10.12 -3.64 22.73
N TYR A 160 11.02 -3.16 21.87
CA TYR A 160 12.32 -3.77 21.59
C TYR A 160 13.41 -2.72 21.45
N ASP A 161 14.66 -3.18 21.61
CA ASP A 161 15.82 -2.40 21.24
C ASP A 161 16.64 -3.11 20.13
N TYR A 162 17.64 -2.45 19.61
CA TYR A 162 18.55 -2.98 18.58
C TYR A 162 19.96 -3.22 19.12
N LEU A 163 20.13 -3.35 20.44
CA LEU A 163 21.47 -3.50 21.05
C LEU A 163 22.11 -4.82 20.64
N ASN A 164 21.31 -5.87 20.44
CA ASN A 164 21.73 -7.21 20.05
C ASN A 164 21.37 -7.59 18.60
N ALA A 165 20.92 -6.63 17.79
CA ALA A 165 20.56 -6.87 16.40
C ALA A 165 21.79 -7.05 15.50
N ASP A 166 21.59 -7.62 14.29
CA ASP A 166 22.62 -7.77 13.25
C ASP A 166 23.29 -6.42 12.91
N ARG A 167 22.52 -5.33 12.94
CA ARG A 167 22.99 -3.96 12.88
C ARG A 167 22.56 -3.24 14.14
N LYS A 168 23.52 -3.00 15.04
CA LYS A 168 23.25 -2.40 16.35
C LYS A 168 22.87 -0.92 16.24
N ALA A 169 21.84 -0.51 17.01
CA ALA A 169 21.45 0.87 17.20
C ALA A 169 20.97 1.10 18.64
N ARG A 170 21.16 2.34 19.13
CA ARG A 170 20.60 2.78 20.41
C ARG A 170 19.22 3.38 20.19
N ALA A 171 18.27 2.55 19.83
CA ALA A 171 16.90 2.96 19.58
C ALA A 171 15.94 2.01 20.28
N VAL A 172 14.95 2.55 20.95
CA VAL A 172 13.80 1.80 21.47
C VAL A 172 12.66 1.97 20.50
N VAL A 173 12.08 0.84 20.10
CA VAL A 173 11.00 0.79 19.10
C VAL A 173 9.82 0.01 19.62
N ASN A 174 8.64 0.40 19.17
CA ASN A 174 7.42 -0.37 19.35
C ASN A 174 7.06 -1.10 18.07
N VAL A 175 6.67 -2.35 18.21
CA VAL A 175 5.97 -3.11 17.16
C VAL A 175 4.49 -2.84 17.36
N ILE A 176 3.85 -2.22 16.37
CA ILE A 176 2.43 -1.88 16.43
C ILE A 176 1.65 -2.58 15.34
N ARG A 177 0.40 -2.92 15.65
CA ARG A 177 -0.60 -3.36 14.69
C ARG A 177 -1.70 -2.33 14.57
N ILE A 178 -2.06 -2.00 13.34
CA ILE A 178 -3.20 -1.14 13.02
C ILE A 178 -4.22 -1.97 12.24
N SER A 179 -5.44 -2.08 12.77
CA SER A 179 -6.55 -2.80 12.16
C SER A 179 -7.43 -1.83 11.38
N LEU A 180 -7.58 -2.08 10.08
CA LEU A 180 -8.37 -1.27 9.15
C LEU A 180 -9.76 -1.88 8.86
N ILE A 181 -10.02 -3.12 9.30
CA ILE A 181 -11.27 -3.83 9.03
C ILE A 181 -12.38 -3.44 10.00
N ASP A 182 -13.61 -3.48 9.50
CA ASP A 182 -14.80 -3.34 10.34
C ASP A 182 -15.21 -4.69 10.92
N LYS A 183 -15.04 -4.85 12.23
CA LYS A 183 -15.39 -6.09 12.95
C LYS A 183 -16.87 -6.46 12.83
N ARG A 184 -17.76 -5.50 12.55
CA ARG A 184 -19.20 -5.74 12.39
C ARG A 184 -19.50 -6.55 11.14
N TYR A 185 -18.78 -6.31 10.07
CA TYR A 185 -18.94 -7.01 8.80
C TYR A 185 -18.11 -8.29 8.70
N SER A 186 -17.09 -8.46 9.52
CA SER A 186 -16.26 -9.67 9.56
C SER A 186 -17.07 -10.95 9.87
N ARG A 187 -18.21 -10.83 10.57
CA ARG A 187 -19.11 -11.98 10.85
C ARG A 187 -19.79 -12.54 9.60
N TYR A 188 -19.90 -11.77 8.53
CA TYR A 188 -20.54 -12.15 7.27
C TYR A 188 -19.53 -12.46 6.16
N GLY A 189 -18.24 -12.66 6.50
CA GLY A 189 -17.19 -12.96 5.51
C GLY A 189 -16.79 -11.79 4.62
N SER A 190 -17.23 -10.58 4.93
CA SER A 190 -16.84 -9.38 4.21
C SER A 190 -15.59 -8.77 4.83
N ASP A 191 -14.53 -8.68 4.05
CA ASP A 191 -13.24 -8.04 4.41
C ASP A 191 -13.32 -6.51 4.21
N ALA A 192 -14.47 -5.90 4.48
CA ALA A 192 -14.66 -4.47 4.26
C ALA A 192 -13.79 -3.65 5.22
N GLN A 193 -13.00 -2.73 4.67
CA GLN A 193 -12.32 -1.73 5.45
C GLN A 193 -13.33 -0.74 6.02
N LYS A 194 -13.09 -0.23 7.23
CA LYS A 194 -13.93 0.80 7.85
C LYS A 194 -14.03 2.05 6.97
N ILE A 195 -12.88 2.49 6.48
CA ILE A 195 -12.76 3.63 5.58
C ILE A 195 -11.86 3.24 4.41
N ASP A 196 -12.38 3.36 3.19
CA ASP A 196 -11.66 3.10 1.96
C ASP A 196 -10.57 4.16 1.71
N PRO A 197 -9.31 3.77 1.45
CA PRO A 197 -8.21 4.71 1.26
C PRO A 197 -8.41 5.62 0.05
N PHE A 198 -9.05 5.12 -1.01
CA PHE A 198 -9.38 5.96 -2.17
C PHE A 198 -10.35 7.08 -1.79
N SER A 199 -11.33 6.80 -0.95
CA SER A 199 -12.28 7.80 -0.48
C SER A 199 -11.61 8.91 0.32
N LEU A 200 -10.63 8.58 1.17
CA LEU A 200 -9.86 9.59 1.90
C LEU A 200 -9.02 10.46 0.96
N TRP A 201 -8.32 9.80 0.04
CA TRP A 201 -7.52 10.48 -0.95
C TRP A 201 -8.37 11.41 -1.82
N PHE A 202 -9.55 10.94 -2.24
CA PHE A 202 -10.47 11.73 -3.03
C PHE A 202 -10.97 12.97 -2.28
N LYS A 203 -11.37 12.81 -1.02
CA LYS A 203 -11.77 13.94 -0.15
C LYS A 203 -10.64 14.97 0.07
N LYS A 204 -9.40 14.49 0.21
CA LYS A 204 -8.23 15.33 0.45
C LYS A 204 -7.84 16.16 -0.79
N ASN A 205 -8.02 15.61 -1.99
CA ASN A 205 -7.61 16.25 -3.23
C ASN A 205 -8.74 17.01 -3.93
N PHE A 206 -10.00 16.63 -3.66
CA PHE A 206 -11.17 17.35 -4.16
C PHE A 206 -11.90 17.95 -2.96
N ALA A 207 -11.97 19.29 -2.88
CA ALA A 207 -12.69 20.04 -1.83
C ALA A 207 -14.20 19.87 -1.99
N ILE A 208 -14.73 18.67 -1.74
CA ILE A 208 -16.15 18.34 -1.89
C ILE A 208 -16.79 18.39 -0.52
N PHE A 209 -17.78 19.29 -0.34
CA PHE A 209 -18.64 19.29 0.82
C PHE A 209 -19.57 18.07 0.75
N GLU A 210 -19.53 17.23 1.78
CA GLU A 210 -20.45 16.09 1.91
C GLU A 210 -21.87 16.59 2.12
N GLU A 211 -22.75 16.30 1.18
CA GLU A 211 -24.19 16.19 1.46
C GLU A 211 -24.54 14.70 1.53
N SER A 212 -25.10 14.31 2.66
CA SER A 212 -25.70 13.05 3.10
C SER A 212 -25.75 11.87 2.11
N GLU A 213 -25.18 10.76 2.56
CA GLU A 213 -25.33 9.42 2.02
C GLU A 213 -26.82 9.03 1.94
N ASN A 214 -27.36 9.02 0.73
CA ASN A 214 -28.51 8.17 0.38
C ASN A 214 -28.70 8.18 -1.14
N SER A 215 -28.03 7.25 -1.86
CA SER A 215 -28.54 6.75 -3.13
C SER A 215 -27.84 5.48 -3.61
N SER A 216 -28.65 4.49 -3.91
CA SER A 216 -28.33 3.15 -4.40
C SER A 216 -27.98 3.11 -5.90
N HIS A 217 -26.90 3.78 -6.32
CA HIS A 217 -26.47 3.78 -7.74
C HIS A 217 -25.32 2.82 -8.08
N THR A 218 -24.84 2.03 -7.11
CA THR A 218 -23.64 1.20 -7.28
C THR A 218 -23.79 -0.02 -8.21
N ASP A 219 -24.99 -0.54 -8.41
CA ASP A 219 -25.21 -1.76 -9.20
C ASP A 219 -25.15 -1.54 -10.72
N THR A 220 -25.50 -0.36 -11.19
CA THR A 220 -25.54 -0.04 -12.63
C THR A 220 -24.13 0.14 -13.23
N LEU A 221 -23.17 0.64 -12.44
CA LEU A 221 -21.79 0.87 -12.89
C LEU A 221 -20.98 -0.43 -12.91
N LYS A 222 -21.18 -1.33 -11.95
CA LYS A 222 -20.53 -2.65 -11.92
C LYS A 222 -20.92 -3.50 -13.14
N ASN A 223 -22.18 -3.44 -13.57
CA ASN A 223 -22.66 -4.14 -14.76
C ASN A 223 -22.11 -3.56 -16.08
N ARG A 224 -21.79 -2.28 -16.15
CA ARG A 224 -21.11 -1.66 -17.31
C ARG A 224 -19.65 -2.08 -17.42
N HIS A 225 -18.96 -2.25 -16.30
CA HIS A 225 -17.54 -2.60 -16.29
C HIS A 225 -17.31 -4.05 -16.78
N ASN A 226 -18.18 -4.99 -16.38
CA ASN A 226 -18.10 -6.36 -16.85
C ASN A 226 -18.34 -6.51 -18.37
N LYS A 227 -19.06 -5.58 -19.00
CA LYS A 227 -19.25 -5.59 -20.46
C LYS A 227 -18.01 -5.11 -21.25
N ASN A 228 -17.10 -4.35 -20.61
CA ASN A 228 -15.89 -3.83 -21.26
C ASN A 228 -14.68 -4.78 -21.14
N ALA A 229 -14.76 -5.86 -20.35
CA ALA A 229 -13.69 -6.84 -20.23
C ALA A 229 -13.35 -7.55 -21.55
N GLY A 230 -14.34 -7.69 -22.46
CA GLY A 230 -14.11 -8.23 -23.81
C GLY A 230 -13.31 -7.31 -24.76
N GLY A 231 -13.13 -6.02 -24.41
CA GLY A 231 -12.39 -5.07 -25.23
C GLY A 231 -10.86 -5.11 -25.05
N PHE A 232 -10.38 -5.72 -23.95
CA PHE A 232 -8.95 -5.78 -23.66
C PHE A 232 -8.21 -6.68 -24.66
N ASP A 233 -8.72 -7.88 -24.94
CA ASP A 233 -8.10 -8.81 -25.87
C ASP A 233 -8.03 -8.24 -27.29
N SER A 234 -9.07 -7.53 -27.75
CA SER A 234 -9.08 -6.86 -29.04
C SER A 234 -8.08 -5.71 -29.12
N ARG A 235 -7.92 -4.94 -28.04
CA ARG A 235 -6.95 -3.86 -27.95
C ARG A 235 -5.53 -4.39 -27.93
N LEU A 236 -5.28 -5.49 -27.21
CA LEU A 236 -3.99 -6.17 -27.15
C LEU A 236 -3.61 -6.73 -28.54
N GLN A 237 -4.54 -7.39 -29.23
CA GLN A 237 -4.31 -7.90 -30.59
C GLN A 237 -3.98 -6.77 -31.57
N ASN A 238 -4.64 -5.63 -31.48
CA ASN A 238 -4.36 -4.46 -32.32
C ASN A 238 -3.03 -3.77 -31.98
N ALA A 239 -2.55 -3.86 -30.74
CA ALA A 239 -1.27 -3.31 -30.31
C ALA A 239 -0.07 -4.22 -30.63
N MET A 240 -0.32 -5.51 -30.87
CA MET A 240 0.69 -6.48 -31.28
C MET A 240 0.97 -6.38 -32.78
N VAL A 241 1.93 -5.53 -33.17
CA VAL A 241 2.47 -5.47 -34.52
C VAL A 241 3.61 -6.48 -34.63
N PRO A 242 3.81 -7.19 -35.76
CA PRO A 242 4.96 -8.07 -35.96
C PRO A 242 6.28 -7.37 -35.63
N GLY A 243 7.04 -7.91 -34.68
CA GLY A 243 8.31 -7.35 -34.21
C GLY A 243 8.23 -6.53 -32.91
N VAL A 244 7.07 -6.32 -32.35
CA VAL A 244 6.90 -5.67 -31.03
C VAL A 244 6.77 -6.75 -29.94
N ASP A 245 7.63 -6.66 -28.93
CA ASP A 245 7.56 -7.53 -27.75
C ASP A 245 6.23 -7.29 -27.01
N LEU A 246 5.62 -8.37 -26.50
CA LEU A 246 4.40 -8.34 -25.69
C LEU A 246 4.51 -7.35 -24.52
N VAL A 247 5.66 -7.31 -23.87
CA VAL A 247 5.92 -6.40 -22.75
C VAL A 247 5.88 -4.95 -23.21
N ALA A 248 6.49 -4.63 -24.36
CA ALA A 248 6.47 -3.29 -24.93
C ALA A 248 5.05 -2.87 -25.37
N ALA A 249 4.26 -3.80 -25.92
CA ALA A 249 2.87 -3.54 -26.28
C ALA A 249 2.00 -3.25 -25.04
N LEU A 250 2.14 -4.05 -23.98
CA LEU A 250 1.44 -3.86 -22.72
C LEU A 250 1.84 -2.54 -22.03
N GLN A 251 3.14 -2.21 -22.06
CA GLN A 251 3.63 -0.94 -21.51
C GLN A 251 3.04 0.25 -22.27
N SER A 252 3.03 0.21 -23.60
CA SER A 252 2.43 1.27 -24.42
C SER A 252 0.94 1.44 -24.18
N MET A 253 0.21 0.35 -24.00
CA MET A 253 -1.21 0.39 -23.64
C MET A 253 -1.42 1.01 -22.27
N TYR A 254 -0.62 0.60 -21.28
CA TYR A 254 -0.66 1.16 -19.92
C TYR A 254 -0.38 2.67 -19.92
N ASP A 255 0.68 3.11 -20.61
CA ASP A 255 1.07 4.52 -20.68
C ASP A 255 -0.02 5.36 -21.36
N THR A 256 -0.66 4.82 -22.39
CA THR A 256 -1.77 5.47 -23.10
C THR A 256 -3.00 5.60 -22.18
N ASP A 257 -3.37 4.53 -21.48
CA ASP A 257 -4.51 4.52 -20.57
C ASP A 257 -4.26 5.43 -19.36
N LEU A 258 -3.05 5.40 -18.80
CA LEU A 258 -2.63 6.27 -17.72
C LEU A 258 -2.67 7.74 -18.13
N SER A 259 -2.13 8.08 -19.31
CA SER A 259 -2.16 9.45 -19.84
C SER A 259 -3.59 9.96 -20.06
N SER A 260 -4.47 9.12 -20.61
CA SER A 260 -5.90 9.43 -20.78
C SER A 260 -6.59 9.64 -19.42
N LEU A 261 -6.28 8.81 -18.43
CA LEU A 261 -6.83 8.92 -17.08
C LEU A 261 -6.36 10.22 -16.40
N VAL A 262 -5.07 10.55 -16.49
CA VAL A 262 -4.51 11.79 -15.94
C VAL A 262 -5.12 13.03 -16.60
N GLN A 263 -5.34 13.00 -17.92
CA GLN A 263 -6.01 14.10 -18.61
C GLN A 263 -7.48 14.26 -18.17
N THR A 264 -8.18 13.14 -18.02
CA THR A 264 -9.57 13.14 -17.50
C THR A 264 -9.60 13.71 -16.08
N TYR A 265 -8.62 13.33 -15.27
CA TYR A 265 -8.46 13.81 -13.91
C TYR A 265 -8.24 15.32 -13.85
N LYS A 266 -7.32 15.86 -14.64
CA LYS A 266 -7.05 17.30 -14.74
C LYS A 266 -8.29 18.09 -15.15
N LYS A 267 -9.07 17.55 -16.10
CA LYS A 267 -10.34 18.18 -16.50
C LYS A 267 -11.38 18.18 -15.40
N LEU A 268 -11.41 17.14 -14.55
CA LEU A 268 -12.32 17.09 -13.39
C LEU A 268 -11.90 18.05 -12.28
N GLU A 269 -10.58 18.27 -12.11
CA GLU A 269 -10.06 19.26 -11.15
C GLU A 269 -10.43 20.71 -11.52
N GLU A 270 -10.61 20.98 -12.81
CA GLU A 270 -11.03 22.29 -13.34
C GLU A 270 -12.55 22.54 -13.22
N ILE A 271 -13.34 21.50 -12.92
CA ILE A 271 -14.80 21.66 -12.84
C ILE A 271 -15.20 22.27 -11.49
N ASP A 272 -15.88 23.42 -11.55
CA ASP A 272 -16.44 24.05 -10.37
C ASP A 272 -17.58 23.18 -9.79
N THR A 273 -17.50 22.92 -8.48
CA THR A 273 -18.51 22.15 -7.75
C THR A 273 -19.90 22.79 -7.77
N VAL A 274 -19.97 24.11 -7.94
CA VAL A 274 -21.24 24.86 -8.08
C VAL A 274 -21.92 24.47 -9.40
N VAL A 275 -21.15 24.37 -10.49
CA VAL A 275 -21.70 24.00 -11.81
C VAL A 275 -22.22 22.55 -11.79
N LEU A 276 -21.57 21.63 -11.07
CA LEU A 276 -22.05 20.25 -10.96
C LEU A 276 -23.37 20.17 -10.18
N LYS A 277 -23.54 21.00 -9.15
CA LYS A 277 -24.82 21.11 -8.41
C LYS A 277 -25.94 21.66 -9.30
N GLU A 278 -25.66 22.68 -10.11
CA GLU A 278 -26.65 23.23 -11.05
C GLU A 278 -27.05 22.23 -12.14
N LEU A 279 -26.14 21.31 -12.51
CA LEU A 279 -26.40 20.27 -13.52
C LEU A 279 -26.98 18.97 -12.92
N ASP A 280 -27.27 18.93 -11.62
CA ASP A 280 -27.77 17.75 -10.88
C ASP A 280 -26.89 16.51 -11.06
N VAL A 281 -25.57 16.72 -11.20
CA VAL A 281 -24.58 15.65 -11.37
C VAL A 281 -24.05 15.22 -10.00
N SER A 282 -24.32 13.95 -9.64
CA SER A 282 -23.80 13.36 -8.40
C SER A 282 -22.28 13.13 -8.47
N PHE A 283 -21.55 13.72 -7.53
CA PHE A 283 -20.10 13.51 -7.36
C PHE A 283 -19.74 12.06 -7.02
N ASP A 284 -20.62 11.35 -6.34
CA ASP A 284 -20.39 9.94 -5.98
C ASP A 284 -20.33 9.06 -7.24
N GLY A 285 -21.12 9.37 -8.26
CA GLY A 285 -21.03 8.69 -9.55
C GLY A 285 -19.68 8.90 -10.24
N VAL A 286 -19.11 10.10 -10.18
CA VAL A 286 -17.78 10.41 -10.73
C VAL A 286 -16.69 9.70 -9.95
N LYS A 287 -16.76 9.69 -8.62
CA LYS A 287 -15.83 9.04 -7.71
C LYS A 287 -15.79 7.53 -7.94
N GLU A 288 -16.94 6.87 -8.02
CA GLU A 288 -17.03 5.43 -8.29
C GLU A 288 -16.53 5.07 -9.69
N ALA A 289 -16.82 5.89 -10.70
CA ALA A 289 -16.31 5.70 -12.06
C ALA A 289 -14.79 5.79 -12.12
N LEU A 290 -14.17 6.73 -11.40
CA LEU A 290 -12.71 6.86 -11.28
C LEU A 290 -12.09 5.66 -10.55
N LYS A 291 -12.69 5.22 -9.44
CA LYS A 291 -12.26 4.07 -8.66
C LYS A 291 -12.25 2.79 -9.52
N LEU A 292 -13.30 2.58 -10.31
CA LEU A 292 -13.39 1.45 -11.23
C LEU A 292 -12.35 1.52 -12.34
N LYS A 293 -12.07 2.70 -12.91
CA LYS A 293 -11.03 2.88 -13.92
C LYS A 293 -9.63 2.62 -13.38
N ILE A 294 -9.30 3.10 -12.19
CA ILE A 294 -8.00 2.82 -11.54
C ILE A 294 -7.85 1.31 -11.29
N GLY A 295 -8.92 0.63 -10.87
CA GLY A 295 -8.93 -0.83 -10.69
C GLY A 295 -8.75 -1.63 -11.99
N SER A 296 -9.10 -1.05 -13.14
CA SER A 296 -8.97 -1.71 -14.46
C SER A 296 -7.60 -1.55 -15.11
N LEU A 297 -6.72 -0.69 -14.57
CA LEU A 297 -5.32 -0.53 -15.01
C LEU A 297 -4.39 -1.61 -14.42
N LYS A 298 -4.93 -2.52 -13.62
CA LYS A 298 -4.25 -3.72 -13.11
C LYS A 298 -4.40 -4.86 -14.08
#